data_a8db6dfc20d767ce3b506c1118626c3a
#
_entry.id   a8db6dfc20d767ce3b506c1118626c3a
#
_cell.length_a   1.000
_cell.length_b   1.000
_cell.length_c   1.000
_cell.angle_alpha   90.00
_cell.angle_beta   90.00
_cell.angle_gamma   90.00
#
_symmetry.space_group_name_H-M   'P 1'
#
loop_
_entity.id
_entity.type
_entity.pdbx_description
1 polymer ?
#
loop_
_entity_poly.entity_id
_entity_poly.type
_entity_poly.pdbx_seq_one_letter_code
_entity_poly.pdbx_strand_id
1 'polypeptide(L)'
;MFNVYILLPLVYGFYDECKRRCNIKVWKTFIDVFNCLPIAAIVASKIFCVHGGLSPSLHTMEDIRRIQRPTDVPDYGLLNDLLWSDPSDTTLDWEDNERGVSFCFGKAIINDFLSRYDMDLICRAHMVVEDGYEFWNDRTLVTVFSAPNYCGGKTRWIAPSLTVRLTSSHAEFDNYGACMRYVS
;
A
#
# COMPACT_ATOMS: atom_id res chain seq x y z
N MET A 1 -20.78 12.36 -5.03
CA MET A 1 -19.45 11.71 -5.10
C MET A 1 -18.80 11.86 -3.75
N PHE A 2 -18.77 10.80 -2.95
CA PHE A 2 -18.15 10.84 -1.62
C PHE A 2 -16.67 10.58 -1.78
N ASN A 3 -15.89 11.53 -1.36
CA ASN A 3 -14.45 11.61 -1.42
C ASN A 3 -13.84 10.47 -0.56
N VAL A 4 -13.18 9.50 -1.18
CA VAL A 4 -12.66 8.28 -0.53
C VAL A 4 -11.62 8.63 0.54
N TYR A 5 -10.79 9.65 0.33
CA TYR A 5 -9.86 10.14 1.36
C TYR A 5 -10.55 10.78 2.55
N ILE A 6 -11.73 11.36 2.36
CA ILE A 6 -12.55 11.87 3.46
C ILE A 6 -13.23 10.70 4.17
N LEU A 7 -13.68 9.69 3.42
CA LEU A 7 -14.40 8.55 3.98
C LEU A 7 -13.46 7.58 4.71
N LEU A 8 -12.29 7.25 4.15
CA LEU A 8 -11.34 6.33 4.79
C LEU A 8 -10.87 6.80 6.17
N PRO A 9 -10.37 8.03 6.36
CA PRO A 9 -10.02 8.53 7.70
C PRO A 9 -11.22 8.65 8.63
N LEU A 10 -12.44 8.80 8.09
CA LEU A 10 -13.67 8.85 8.87
C LEU A 10 -14.08 7.45 9.33
N VAL A 11 -14.01 6.46 8.43
CA VAL A 11 -14.40 5.06 8.70
C VAL A 11 -13.38 4.36 9.61
N TYR A 12 -12.08 4.62 9.42
CA TYR A 12 -11.00 3.99 10.20
C TYR A 12 -10.54 4.80 11.41
N GLY A 13 -11.33 5.79 11.84
CA GLY A 13 -11.12 6.49 13.12
C GLY A 13 -10.08 7.60 13.11
N PHE A 14 -9.37 7.89 12.02
CA PHE A 14 -8.37 8.97 11.98
C PHE A 14 -8.99 10.36 12.18
N TYR A 15 -10.20 10.59 11.67
CA TYR A 15 -10.97 11.81 11.93
C TYR A 15 -11.21 12.01 13.44
N ASP A 16 -11.69 10.94 14.11
CA ASP A 16 -11.99 10.98 15.55
C ASP A 16 -10.71 11.16 16.36
N GLU A 17 -9.60 10.56 15.93
CA GLU A 17 -8.31 10.75 16.55
C GLU A 17 -7.82 12.20 16.44
N CYS A 18 -7.90 12.80 15.26
CA CYS A 18 -7.59 14.21 15.08
C CYS A 18 -8.50 15.11 15.88
N LYS A 19 -9.82 14.84 15.91
CA LYS A 19 -10.79 15.60 16.67
C LYS A 19 -10.53 15.52 18.18
N ARG A 20 -10.15 14.34 18.68
CA ARG A 20 -9.90 14.09 20.09
C ARG A 20 -8.60 14.72 20.58
N ARG A 21 -7.51 14.57 19.82
CA ARG A 21 -6.15 15.02 20.23
C ARG A 21 -5.81 16.43 19.79
N CYS A 22 -6.41 16.89 18.70
CA CYS A 22 -6.13 18.19 18.11
C CYS A 22 -7.43 18.95 17.84
N ASN A 23 -7.78 19.06 16.54
CA ASN A 23 -9.02 19.66 16.06
C ASN A 23 -9.28 19.28 14.60
N ILE A 24 -10.47 19.61 14.09
CA ILE A 24 -10.89 19.31 12.72
C ILE A 24 -10.03 20.03 11.66
N LYS A 25 -9.44 21.18 11.97
CA LYS A 25 -8.57 21.89 11.02
C LYS A 25 -7.31 21.07 10.73
N VAL A 26 -6.73 20.43 11.76
CA VAL A 26 -5.58 19.55 11.60
C VAL A 26 -5.92 18.37 10.69
N TRP A 27 -7.07 17.72 10.89
CA TRP A 27 -7.54 16.66 10.00
C TRP A 27 -7.65 17.13 8.54
N LYS A 28 -8.24 18.29 8.28
CA LYS A 28 -8.31 18.86 6.94
C LYS A 28 -6.93 19.09 6.32
N THR A 29 -5.99 19.61 7.11
CA THR A 29 -4.61 19.80 6.65
C THR A 29 -3.94 18.47 6.29
N PHE A 30 -4.21 17.38 7.02
CA PHE A 30 -3.73 16.05 6.66
C PHE A 30 -4.31 15.59 5.32
N ILE A 31 -5.61 15.81 5.08
CA ILE A 31 -6.23 15.47 3.78
C ILE A 31 -5.55 16.26 2.63
N ASP A 32 -5.31 17.55 2.81
CA ASP A 32 -4.61 18.36 1.81
C ASP A 32 -3.19 17.82 1.52
N VAL A 33 -2.48 17.36 2.55
CA VAL A 33 -1.16 16.71 2.40
C VAL A 33 -1.30 15.37 1.67
N PHE A 34 -2.24 14.52 2.05
CA PHE A 34 -2.44 13.20 1.43
C PHE A 34 -2.74 13.32 -0.08
N ASN A 35 -3.52 14.32 -0.47
CA ASN A 35 -3.82 14.58 -1.88
C ASN A 35 -2.59 14.98 -2.71
N CYS A 36 -1.49 15.34 -2.07
CA CYS A 36 -0.23 15.73 -2.71
C CYS A 36 0.85 14.65 -2.66
N LEU A 37 0.66 13.54 -1.91
CA LEU A 37 1.68 12.50 -1.75
C LEU A 37 2.05 11.82 -3.08
N PRO A 38 3.29 11.35 -3.23
CA PRO A 38 3.67 10.47 -4.32
C PRO A 38 2.83 9.19 -4.32
N ILE A 39 2.43 8.74 -5.51
CA ILE A 39 1.59 7.55 -5.69
C ILE A 39 2.46 6.29 -5.76
N ALA A 40 3.61 6.39 -6.42
CA ALA A 40 4.57 5.31 -6.58
C ALA A 40 6.00 5.87 -6.63
N ALA A 41 6.98 4.98 -6.48
CA ALA A 41 8.40 5.32 -6.60
C ALA A 41 9.17 4.19 -7.29
N ILE A 42 10.28 4.54 -7.96
CA ILE A 42 11.21 3.55 -8.52
C ILE A 42 12.54 3.75 -7.81
N VAL A 43 13.07 2.68 -7.21
CA VAL A 43 14.36 2.66 -6.52
C VAL A 43 15.38 1.96 -7.39
N ALA A 44 16.53 2.62 -7.62
CA ALA A 44 17.65 2.11 -8.40
C ALA A 44 17.27 1.58 -9.80
N SER A 45 16.19 2.09 -10.39
CA SER A 45 15.62 1.62 -11.67
C SER A 45 15.16 0.15 -11.66
N LYS A 46 15.17 -0.53 -10.52
CA LYS A 46 14.92 -1.97 -10.40
C LYS A 46 13.77 -2.35 -9.46
N ILE A 47 13.38 -1.47 -8.54
CA ILE A 47 12.33 -1.76 -7.57
C ILE A 47 11.16 -0.80 -7.78
N PHE A 48 9.98 -1.33 -8.10
CA PHE A 48 8.75 -0.56 -8.18
C PHE A 48 8.06 -0.57 -6.82
N CYS A 49 7.93 0.61 -6.21
CA CYS A 49 7.29 0.78 -4.91
C CYS A 49 5.92 1.42 -5.09
N VAL A 50 4.88 0.80 -4.51
CA VAL A 50 3.49 1.24 -4.59
C VAL A 50 2.73 0.81 -3.33
N HIS A 51 1.60 1.41 -2.99
CA HIS A 51 0.85 1.03 -1.78
C HIS A 51 0.06 -0.27 -1.97
N GLY A 52 -0.84 -0.33 -2.95
CA GLY A 52 -1.65 -1.50 -3.31
C GLY A 52 -0.90 -2.43 -4.25
N GLY A 53 -0.94 -2.20 -5.53
CA GLY A 53 -0.29 -3.06 -6.51
C GLY A 53 -0.39 -2.54 -7.94
N LEU A 54 -0.62 -3.45 -8.86
CA LEU A 54 -0.71 -3.17 -10.30
C LEU A 54 -2.15 -2.83 -10.72
N SER A 55 -2.29 -2.32 -11.94
CA SER A 55 -3.57 -1.96 -12.55
C SER A 55 -3.66 -2.48 -13.97
N PRO A 56 -4.82 -2.99 -14.42
CA PRO A 56 -5.05 -3.29 -15.84
C PRO A 56 -4.99 -2.03 -16.72
N SER A 57 -5.13 -0.84 -16.13
CA SER A 57 -5.02 0.47 -16.79
C SER A 57 -3.60 1.03 -16.83
N LEU A 58 -2.61 0.34 -16.27
CA LEU A 58 -1.20 0.76 -16.28
C LEU A 58 -0.49 0.26 -17.54
N HIS A 59 -0.45 1.08 -18.55
CA HIS A 59 0.20 0.72 -19.82
C HIS A 59 1.64 1.22 -19.90
N THR A 60 1.92 2.38 -19.29
CA THR A 60 3.26 3.00 -19.26
C THR A 60 3.52 3.67 -17.91
N MET A 61 4.79 3.84 -17.53
CA MET A 61 5.16 4.61 -16.32
C MET A 61 4.74 6.08 -16.42
N GLU A 62 4.57 6.58 -17.65
CA GLU A 62 4.09 7.94 -17.89
C GLU A 62 2.63 8.12 -17.46
N ASP A 63 1.81 7.06 -17.46
CA ASP A 63 0.43 7.11 -17.01
C ASP A 63 0.36 7.52 -15.53
N ILE A 64 1.29 7.01 -14.70
CA ILE A 64 1.39 7.42 -13.29
C ILE A 64 1.86 8.88 -13.17
N ARG A 65 2.82 9.31 -13.99
CA ARG A 65 3.35 10.70 -13.96
C ARG A 65 2.31 11.74 -14.37
N ARG A 66 1.36 11.35 -15.23
CA ARG A 66 0.27 12.21 -15.70
C ARG A 66 -0.83 12.44 -14.68
N ILE A 67 -0.87 11.67 -13.60
CA ILE A 67 -1.85 11.86 -12.53
C ILE A 67 -1.56 13.22 -11.87
N GLN A 68 -2.45 14.18 -12.10
CA GLN A 68 -2.34 15.53 -11.54
C GLN A 68 -2.57 15.49 -10.03
N ARG A 69 -1.76 16.24 -9.29
CA ARG A 69 -1.90 16.41 -7.83
C ARG A 69 -1.97 17.90 -7.48
N PRO A 70 -2.75 18.33 -6.47
CA PRO A 70 -3.50 17.49 -5.53
C PRO A 70 -4.66 16.71 -6.20
N THR A 71 -4.89 15.49 -5.78
CA THR A 71 -5.99 14.65 -6.26
C THR A 71 -6.58 13.81 -5.14
N ASP A 72 -7.85 13.56 -5.23
CA ASP A 72 -8.52 12.56 -4.43
C ASP A 72 -8.51 11.21 -5.15
N VAL A 73 -8.72 10.10 -4.42
CA VAL A 73 -8.81 8.77 -5.02
C VAL A 73 -10.18 8.59 -5.66
N PRO A 74 -10.25 8.31 -6.97
CA PRO A 74 -11.52 7.98 -7.62
C PRO A 74 -12.01 6.59 -7.19
N ASP A 75 -13.27 6.29 -7.48
CA ASP A 75 -13.88 4.99 -7.13
C ASP A 75 -13.32 3.83 -7.98
N TYR A 76 -12.70 4.10 -9.13
CA TYR A 76 -12.11 3.12 -10.05
C TYR A 76 -10.99 3.74 -10.91
N GLY A 77 -10.25 2.89 -11.60
CA GLY A 77 -9.19 3.27 -12.55
C GLY A 77 -7.80 3.28 -11.95
N LEU A 78 -6.82 3.73 -12.73
CA LEU A 78 -5.40 3.57 -12.43
C LEU A 78 -5.01 4.00 -11.00
N LEU A 79 -5.39 5.19 -10.56
CA LEU A 79 -5.03 5.67 -9.22
C LEU A 79 -5.68 4.82 -8.12
N ASN A 80 -6.93 4.42 -8.31
CA ASN A 80 -7.61 3.53 -7.39
C ASN A 80 -6.87 2.18 -7.29
N ASP A 81 -6.54 1.58 -8.42
CA ASP A 81 -5.89 0.26 -8.46
C ASP A 81 -4.49 0.29 -7.83
N LEU A 82 -3.69 1.31 -8.10
CA LEU A 82 -2.36 1.47 -7.48
C LEU A 82 -2.41 1.54 -5.95
N LEU A 83 -3.57 1.89 -5.38
CA LEU A 83 -3.78 1.99 -3.94
C LEU A 83 -4.52 0.79 -3.33
N TRP A 84 -5.31 0.03 -4.12
CA TRP A 84 -6.23 -0.97 -3.59
C TRP A 84 -6.04 -2.39 -4.12
N SER A 85 -5.31 -2.59 -5.22
CA SER A 85 -5.12 -3.93 -5.80
C SER A 85 -4.24 -4.81 -4.92
N ASP A 86 -4.47 -6.13 -4.98
CA ASP A 86 -3.75 -7.14 -4.21
C ASP A 86 -3.19 -8.25 -5.11
N PRO A 87 -2.02 -8.84 -4.79
CA PRO A 87 -1.55 -10.06 -5.41
C PRO A 87 -2.39 -11.25 -4.95
N SER A 88 -2.58 -12.24 -5.83
CA SER A 88 -3.28 -13.47 -5.52
C SER A 88 -2.58 -14.69 -6.13
N ASP A 89 -2.44 -15.76 -5.35
CA ASP A 89 -1.87 -17.03 -5.82
C ASP A 89 -2.86 -17.88 -6.63
N THR A 90 -4.15 -17.62 -6.47
CA THR A 90 -5.23 -18.36 -7.14
C THR A 90 -5.63 -17.75 -8.47
N THR A 91 -5.39 -16.45 -8.65
CA THR A 91 -5.73 -15.69 -9.83
C THR A 91 -4.68 -15.89 -10.91
N LEU A 92 -5.10 -16.26 -12.12
CA LEU A 92 -4.18 -16.42 -13.26
C LEU A 92 -3.84 -15.07 -13.91
N ASP A 93 -4.81 -14.18 -14.01
CA ASP A 93 -4.75 -12.88 -14.68
C ASP A 93 -5.31 -11.80 -13.74
N TRP A 94 -6.48 -11.25 -14.03
CA TRP A 94 -7.17 -10.26 -13.23
C TRP A 94 -8.50 -10.80 -12.73
N GLU A 95 -8.82 -10.55 -11.46
CA GLU A 95 -10.12 -10.86 -10.86
C GLU A 95 -10.60 -9.68 -10.03
N ASP A 96 -11.91 -9.58 -9.80
CA ASP A 96 -12.47 -8.59 -8.89
C ASP A 96 -11.96 -8.84 -7.46
N ASN A 97 -11.57 -7.79 -6.78
CA ASN A 97 -11.08 -7.89 -5.41
C ASN A 97 -12.25 -8.08 -4.43
N GLU A 98 -12.12 -9.03 -3.51
CA GLU A 98 -13.10 -9.28 -2.44
C GLU A 98 -13.34 -8.07 -1.53
N ARG A 99 -12.44 -7.08 -1.56
CA ARG A 99 -12.65 -5.78 -0.89
C ARG A 99 -13.81 -4.97 -1.48
N GLY A 100 -14.38 -5.39 -2.62
CA GLY A 100 -15.43 -4.66 -3.33
C GLY A 100 -14.92 -3.46 -4.11
N VAL A 101 -13.61 -3.30 -4.25
CA VAL A 101 -12.92 -2.24 -5.00
C VAL A 101 -11.63 -2.76 -5.61
N SER A 102 -11.31 -2.33 -6.86
CA SER A 102 -10.10 -2.72 -7.57
C SER A 102 -10.02 -4.22 -7.90
N PHE A 103 -8.82 -4.74 -8.14
CA PHE A 103 -8.57 -6.07 -8.67
C PHE A 103 -7.56 -6.86 -7.83
N CYS A 104 -7.65 -8.19 -7.95
CA CYS A 104 -6.55 -9.09 -7.64
C CYS A 104 -5.77 -9.40 -8.92
N PHE A 105 -4.45 -9.57 -8.83
CA PHE A 105 -3.59 -9.88 -9.97
C PHE A 105 -2.69 -11.08 -9.69
N GLY A 106 -2.56 -11.93 -10.72
CA GLY A 106 -1.80 -13.19 -10.64
C GLY A 106 -0.32 -13.06 -11.01
N LYS A 107 0.38 -14.19 -10.92
CA LYS A 107 1.83 -14.31 -11.20
C LYS A 107 2.20 -13.88 -12.63
N ALA A 108 1.35 -14.16 -13.61
CA ALA A 108 1.58 -13.78 -15.00
C ALA A 108 1.69 -12.26 -15.15
N ILE A 109 0.83 -11.51 -14.46
CA ILE A 109 0.81 -10.04 -14.48
C ILE A 109 2.08 -9.46 -13.82
N ILE A 110 2.53 -10.04 -12.70
CA ILE A 110 3.77 -9.64 -12.02
C ILE A 110 4.97 -9.81 -12.96
N ASN A 111 5.09 -10.98 -13.59
CA ASN A 111 6.21 -11.32 -14.46
C ASN A 111 6.22 -10.46 -15.73
N ASP A 112 5.05 -10.23 -16.37
CA ASP A 112 4.92 -9.35 -17.53
C ASP A 112 5.35 -7.92 -17.19
N PHE A 113 4.88 -7.39 -16.07
CA PHE A 113 5.22 -6.04 -15.61
C PHE A 113 6.73 -5.89 -15.40
N LEU A 114 7.36 -6.79 -14.64
CA LEU A 114 8.79 -6.74 -14.34
C LEU A 114 9.65 -6.88 -15.61
N SER A 115 9.28 -7.81 -16.50
CA SER A 115 9.97 -8.00 -17.78
C SER A 115 9.84 -6.79 -18.70
N ARG A 116 8.65 -6.20 -18.78
CA ARG A 116 8.36 -5.02 -19.62
C ARG A 116 9.20 -3.81 -19.25
N TYR A 117 9.46 -3.62 -17.96
CA TYR A 117 10.17 -2.44 -17.46
C TYR A 117 11.61 -2.72 -17.00
N ASP A 118 12.12 -3.91 -17.22
CA ASP A 118 13.47 -4.36 -16.77
C ASP A 118 13.67 -4.14 -15.27
N MET A 119 12.64 -4.49 -14.49
CA MET A 119 12.63 -4.40 -13.03
C MET A 119 12.73 -5.77 -12.39
N ASP A 120 13.24 -5.82 -11.14
CA ASP A 120 13.50 -7.07 -10.43
C ASP A 120 12.48 -7.34 -9.32
N LEU A 121 11.83 -6.29 -8.79
CA LEU A 121 10.99 -6.41 -7.61
C LEU A 121 9.84 -5.40 -7.61
N ILE A 122 8.66 -5.87 -7.20
CA ILE A 122 7.55 -5.01 -6.75
C ILE A 122 7.55 -5.00 -5.23
N CYS A 123 7.67 -3.82 -4.62
CA CYS A 123 7.54 -3.62 -3.18
C CYS A 123 6.22 -2.90 -2.89
N ARG A 124 5.32 -3.57 -2.14
CA ARG A 124 4.00 -3.02 -1.83
C ARG A 124 3.65 -3.21 -0.34
N ALA A 125 2.54 -2.65 0.10
CA ALA A 125 2.05 -2.74 1.48
C ALA A 125 0.61 -3.32 1.52
N HIS A 126 -0.36 -2.63 2.08
CA HIS A 126 -1.82 -2.79 2.01
C HIS A 126 -2.41 -4.10 2.57
N MET A 127 -1.65 -5.19 2.68
CA MET A 127 -2.08 -6.45 3.32
C MET A 127 -1.34 -6.64 4.64
N VAL A 128 -2.09 -7.08 5.67
CA VAL A 128 -1.47 -7.50 6.94
C VAL A 128 -0.77 -8.83 6.71
N VAL A 129 0.49 -8.92 7.13
CA VAL A 129 1.30 -10.13 7.08
C VAL A 129 1.95 -10.38 8.44
N GLU A 130 2.02 -11.65 8.86
CA GLU A 130 2.37 -12.03 10.23
C GLU A 130 3.76 -11.50 10.64
N ASP A 131 4.77 -11.72 9.81
CA ASP A 131 6.16 -11.31 10.07
C ASP A 131 6.45 -9.83 9.72
N GLY A 132 5.42 -9.07 9.30
CA GLY A 132 5.57 -7.70 8.80
C GLY A 132 6.10 -7.62 7.37
N TYR A 133 6.51 -8.72 6.77
CA TYR A 133 6.82 -8.84 5.35
C TYR A 133 6.55 -10.24 4.83
N GLU A 134 6.20 -10.34 3.56
CA GLU A 134 5.96 -11.61 2.88
C GLU A 134 6.39 -11.52 1.41
N PHE A 135 7.12 -12.52 0.93
CA PHE A 135 7.52 -12.62 -0.47
C PHE A 135 6.54 -13.48 -1.26
N TRP A 136 6.24 -13.03 -2.47
CA TRP A 136 5.36 -13.68 -3.45
C TRP A 136 6.13 -13.97 -4.73
N ASN A 137 5.61 -14.94 -5.53
CA ASN A 137 6.06 -15.23 -6.88
C ASN A 137 7.59 -15.30 -7.00
N ASP A 138 8.22 -16.28 -6.36
CA ASP A 138 9.68 -16.50 -6.37
C ASP A 138 10.48 -15.24 -5.99
N ARG A 139 9.95 -14.48 -5.02
CA ARG A 139 10.56 -13.25 -4.47
C ARG A 139 10.60 -12.05 -5.43
N THR A 140 9.77 -12.03 -6.46
CA THR A 140 9.64 -10.89 -7.37
C THR A 140 8.62 -9.85 -6.92
N LEU A 141 7.82 -10.18 -5.89
CA LEU A 141 6.98 -9.23 -5.18
C LEU A 141 7.16 -9.41 -3.68
N VAL A 142 7.19 -8.32 -2.94
CA VAL A 142 7.21 -8.32 -1.48
C VAL A 142 6.12 -7.41 -0.92
N THR A 143 5.33 -7.94 0.02
CA THR A 143 4.47 -7.14 0.88
C THR A 143 5.28 -6.71 2.10
N VAL A 144 5.32 -5.41 2.40
CA VAL A 144 5.96 -4.85 3.60
C VAL A 144 4.91 -4.10 4.39
N PHE A 145 4.58 -4.59 5.57
CA PHE A 145 3.57 -4.03 6.43
C PHE A 145 4.21 -3.44 7.68
N SER A 146 4.16 -2.11 7.84
CA SER A 146 4.93 -1.39 8.85
C SER A 146 4.20 -1.15 10.18
N ALA A 147 2.91 -1.52 10.28
CA ALA A 147 2.09 -1.29 11.46
C ALA A 147 1.99 -2.58 12.31
N PRO A 148 2.78 -2.73 13.39
CA PRO A 148 2.66 -3.88 14.28
C PRO A 148 1.33 -3.82 15.03
N ASN A 149 0.76 -4.98 15.36
CA ASN A 149 -0.51 -5.12 16.09
C ASN A 149 -1.64 -4.31 15.44
N TYR A 150 -1.81 -4.45 14.14
CA TYR A 150 -2.80 -3.71 13.38
C TYR A 150 -4.22 -3.96 13.91
N CYS A 151 -5.03 -2.90 14.01
CA CYS A 151 -6.40 -2.92 14.53
C CYS A 151 -6.54 -3.36 16.00
N GLY A 152 -5.48 -3.49 16.75
CA GLY A 152 -5.58 -3.91 18.16
C GLY A 152 -4.49 -3.39 19.06
N GLY A 153 -4.76 -3.31 20.36
CA GLY A 153 -3.85 -3.28 21.47
C GLY A 153 -2.84 -2.12 21.61
N LYS A 154 -2.26 -2.02 22.79
CA LYS A 154 -1.31 -0.97 23.19
C LYS A 154 0.03 -1.14 22.48
N THR A 155 0.28 -0.29 21.50
CA THR A 155 1.49 -0.29 20.65
C THR A 155 2.72 0.16 21.40
N ARG A 156 3.80 -0.58 21.30
CA ARG A 156 5.15 -0.14 21.70
C ARG A 156 5.99 0.04 20.43
N TRP A 157 6.31 1.29 20.08
CA TRP A 157 7.19 1.62 18.96
C TRP A 157 8.64 1.24 19.30
N ILE A 158 9.29 0.54 18.41
CA ILE A 158 10.75 0.41 18.36
C ILE A 158 11.21 0.84 16.97
N ALA A 159 12.06 1.87 16.96
CA ALA A 159 12.58 2.53 15.77
C ALA A 159 13.50 1.64 14.90
N PRO A 160 13.64 1.96 13.62
CA PRO A 160 14.11 1.04 12.59
C PRO A 160 15.62 1.08 12.38
N SER A 161 16.24 -0.03 12.37
CA SER A 161 17.37 -0.31 11.47
C SER A 161 17.14 -1.72 10.96
N LEU A 162 17.47 -1.95 9.70
CA LEU A 162 17.19 -3.18 8.94
C LEU A 162 17.46 -4.46 9.71
N THR A 163 16.62 -4.73 10.64
CA THR A 163 16.50 -6.00 11.33
C THR A 163 15.02 -6.13 11.56
N VAL A 164 14.41 -7.11 10.95
CA VAL A 164 13.08 -7.59 11.36
C VAL A 164 13.16 -7.78 12.87
N ARG A 165 12.64 -6.84 13.65
CA ARG A 165 12.52 -6.97 15.09
C ARG A 165 11.08 -7.11 15.46
N LEU A 166 10.83 -8.26 15.98
CA LEU A 166 9.58 -8.84 16.38
C LEU A 166 9.22 -8.38 17.80
N THR A 167 8.07 -7.75 17.99
CA THR A 167 7.49 -7.58 19.33
C THR A 167 6.02 -7.95 19.27
N SER A 168 5.66 -9.03 19.95
CA SER A 168 4.28 -9.47 20.09
C SER A 168 3.57 -8.75 21.23
N SER A 169 2.34 -8.33 21.01
CA SER A 169 1.35 -8.08 22.05
C SER A 169 -0.03 -8.39 21.49
N HIS A 170 -0.90 -8.95 22.30
CA HIS A 170 -2.21 -9.46 21.91
C HIS A 170 -3.07 -8.41 21.22
N ALA A 171 -3.33 -8.63 19.93
CA ALA A 171 -4.17 -7.83 19.06
C ALA A 171 -4.99 -8.75 18.14
N GLU A 172 -5.99 -8.20 17.47
CA GLU A 172 -6.78 -8.94 16.48
C GLU A 172 -5.91 -9.55 15.37
N PHE A 173 -4.81 -8.88 15.03
CA PHE A 173 -3.74 -9.39 14.21
C PHE A 173 -2.44 -9.29 15.01
N ASP A 174 -1.95 -10.38 15.56
CA ASP A 174 -0.66 -10.45 16.28
C ASP A 174 0.50 -10.41 15.27
N ASN A 175 0.53 -9.35 14.44
CA ASN A 175 1.51 -9.18 13.37
C ASN A 175 2.66 -8.27 13.79
N TYR A 176 3.81 -8.51 13.17
CA TYR A 176 4.97 -7.65 13.28
C TYR A 176 4.92 -6.50 12.28
N GLY A 177 5.67 -5.44 12.55
CA GLY A 177 5.90 -4.36 11.60
C GLY A 177 7.29 -4.48 10.97
N ALA A 178 7.40 -4.28 9.67
CA ALA A 178 8.67 -4.31 8.94
C ALA A 178 8.94 -3.03 8.16
N CYS A 179 10.21 -2.80 7.83
CA CYS A 179 10.66 -1.84 6.84
C CYS A 179 11.75 -2.46 5.98
N MET A 180 11.85 -2.03 4.72
CA MET A 180 12.87 -2.49 3.79
C MET A 180 13.94 -1.41 3.59
N ARG A 181 15.23 -1.81 3.62
CA ARG A 181 16.36 -0.96 3.29
C ARG A 181 17.02 -1.48 2.02
N TYR A 182 17.17 -0.61 1.02
CA TYR A 182 18.01 -0.85 -0.15
C TYR A 182 19.47 -0.53 0.20
N VAL A 183 20.37 -1.44 -0.12
CA VAL A 183 21.83 -1.24 -0.03
C VAL A 183 22.40 -1.51 -1.41
N SER A 184 22.97 -0.48 -2.02
CA SER A 184 23.69 -0.56 -3.31
C SER A 184 25.06 -1.17 -3.12
#